data_ccd053efa96306a79ee73a548092d0a2
#
_entry.id   ccd053efa96306a79ee73a548092d0a2
#
_cell.length_a   1.000
_cell.length_b   1.000
_cell.length_c   1.000
_cell.angle_alpha   90.00
_cell.angle_beta   90.00
_cell.angle_gamma   90.00
#
_symmetry.space_group_name_H-M   'P 1'
#
loop_
_entity.id
_entity.type
_entity.pdbx_description
1 polymer ?
#
loop_
_entity_poly.entity_id
_entity_poly.type
_entity_poly.pdbx_seq_one_letter_code
_entity_poly.pdbx_strand_id
1 'polypeptide(L)'
;MINKTNNIRWLIFAAISFLIFVMLQVPAAWLITKFYKNNQMLHNVSGNIWHGQADWTRGNLKGSLNWNTRPWDLILLRLGANVEIHSGNTKLQGVMGYGFGKSISIKNLEGQIAPETLKSFADWQWPTNAIQLNDVQFKYKPQQGFSQSSGEMQWAGGDLSFSFAQRQESMNVPAMLAQLKDDNGKLSIDVRDQREQKMMNLSLEPDLMLDVQLTQRFLMNVASYEGKAGLDTYVISSRQPLLSGVN
;
A
#
# COMPACT_ATOMS: atom_id res chain seq x y z
N MET A 1 63.70 5.94 -4.35
CA MET A 1 62.70 4.93 -4.72
C MET A 1 61.33 5.38 -4.20
N ILE A 2 60.51 5.95 -5.05
CA ILE A 2 59.16 6.42 -4.69
C ILE A 2 58.29 5.16 -4.48
N ASN A 3 57.71 5.03 -3.30
CA ASN A 3 57.01 3.85 -2.81
C ASN A 3 55.77 3.57 -3.66
N LYS A 4 55.90 2.72 -4.65
CA LYS A 4 54.87 2.37 -5.65
C LYS A 4 53.57 1.84 -5.02
N THR A 5 53.66 1.23 -3.82
CA THR A 5 52.55 0.69 -3.04
C THR A 5 51.70 1.80 -2.39
N ASN A 6 52.26 2.94 -2.05
CA ASN A 6 51.52 4.05 -1.47
C ASN A 6 50.64 4.77 -2.53
N ASN A 7 51.11 4.88 -3.74
CA ASN A 7 50.37 5.50 -4.84
C ASN A 7 49.13 4.70 -5.24
N ILE A 8 49.20 3.37 -5.21
CA ILE A 8 48.05 2.49 -5.50
C ILE A 8 46.93 2.67 -4.46
N ARG A 9 47.29 2.78 -3.16
CA ARG A 9 46.30 2.99 -2.10
C ARG A 9 45.55 4.32 -2.27
N TRP A 10 46.27 5.38 -2.59
CA TRP A 10 45.68 6.69 -2.86
C TRP A 10 44.81 6.68 -4.12
N LEU A 11 45.19 5.94 -5.17
CA LEU A 11 44.39 5.78 -6.37
C LEU A 11 43.09 5.03 -6.10
N ILE A 12 43.15 3.96 -5.30
CA ILE A 12 41.95 3.20 -4.88
C ILE A 12 41.04 4.10 -4.03
N PHE A 13 41.59 4.84 -3.08
CA PHE A 13 40.81 5.77 -2.26
C PHE A 13 40.13 6.84 -3.13
N ALA A 14 40.86 7.45 -4.07
CA ALA A 14 40.31 8.43 -4.98
C ALA A 14 39.20 7.84 -5.88
N ALA A 15 39.38 6.62 -6.41
CA ALA A 15 38.39 5.93 -7.21
C ALA A 15 37.12 5.62 -6.40
N ILE A 16 37.25 5.13 -5.17
CA ILE A 16 36.11 4.85 -4.29
C ILE A 16 35.38 6.16 -3.94
N SER A 17 36.13 7.22 -3.59
CA SER A 17 35.53 8.54 -3.28
C SER A 17 34.79 9.12 -4.49
N PHE A 18 35.35 8.98 -5.67
CA PHE A 18 34.71 9.39 -6.94
C PHE A 18 33.41 8.61 -7.20
N LEU A 19 33.43 7.28 -7.01
CA LEU A 19 32.23 6.44 -7.16
C LEU A 19 31.14 6.83 -6.17
N ILE A 20 31.51 7.08 -4.92
CA ILE A 20 30.57 7.55 -3.89
C ILE A 20 29.98 8.91 -4.31
N PHE A 21 30.80 9.84 -4.76
CA PHE A 21 30.36 11.15 -5.22
C PHE A 21 29.39 11.06 -6.41
N VAL A 22 29.70 10.21 -7.40
CA VAL A 22 28.80 9.95 -8.52
C VAL A 22 27.48 9.35 -8.04
N MET A 23 27.52 8.35 -7.16
CA MET A 23 26.32 7.76 -6.60
C MET A 23 25.43 8.77 -5.86
N LEU A 24 26.03 9.72 -5.15
CA LEU A 24 25.28 10.76 -4.44
C LEU A 24 24.54 11.72 -5.37
N GLN A 25 24.97 11.86 -6.61
CA GLN A 25 24.43 12.80 -7.58
C GLN A 25 23.54 12.15 -8.67
N VAL A 26 23.35 10.82 -8.67
CA VAL A 26 22.54 10.15 -9.70
C VAL A 26 21.13 10.76 -9.77
N PRO A 27 20.71 11.37 -10.88
CA PRO A 27 19.38 11.92 -11.03
C PRO A 27 18.32 10.83 -11.02
N ALA A 28 17.25 11.01 -10.25
CA ALA A 28 16.16 10.03 -10.19
C ALA A 28 15.50 9.83 -11.57
N ALA A 29 15.31 10.90 -12.34
CA ALA A 29 14.74 10.84 -13.68
C ALA A 29 15.54 9.93 -14.62
N TRP A 30 16.89 9.96 -14.55
CA TRP A 30 17.73 9.10 -15.36
C TRP A 30 17.53 7.62 -15.03
N LEU A 31 17.41 7.29 -13.75
CA LEU A 31 17.20 5.91 -13.30
C LEU A 31 15.84 5.38 -13.78
N ILE A 32 14.79 6.17 -13.61
CA ILE A 32 13.42 5.80 -14.03
C ILE A 32 13.37 5.58 -15.53
N THR A 33 13.92 6.47 -16.34
CA THR A 33 13.93 6.31 -17.80
C THR A 33 14.74 5.10 -18.27
N LYS A 34 15.82 4.75 -17.56
CA LYS A 34 16.68 3.61 -17.90
C LYS A 34 16.06 2.26 -17.57
N PHE A 35 15.45 2.14 -16.37
CA PHE A 35 14.95 0.87 -15.85
C PHE A 35 13.45 0.67 -16.07
N TYR A 36 12.69 1.74 -16.30
CA TYR A 36 11.26 1.70 -16.48
C TYR A 36 10.82 2.39 -17.77
N LYS A 37 11.26 1.82 -18.90
CA LYS A 37 11.13 2.41 -20.25
C LYS A 37 9.69 2.74 -20.68
N ASN A 38 8.69 2.03 -20.16
CA ASN A 38 7.27 2.23 -20.47
C ASN A 38 6.52 2.92 -19.33
N ASN A 39 7.19 3.79 -18.57
CA ASN A 39 6.56 4.46 -17.46
C ASN A 39 5.60 5.56 -17.94
N GLN A 40 4.32 5.22 -17.99
CA GLN A 40 3.23 6.18 -18.23
C GLN A 40 2.65 6.74 -16.93
N MET A 41 3.12 6.23 -15.77
CA MET A 41 2.55 6.57 -14.47
C MET A 41 3.25 7.73 -13.77
N LEU A 42 4.59 7.88 -13.93
CA LEU A 42 5.38 8.90 -13.25
C LEU A 42 5.79 10.01 -14.20
N HIS A 43 5.52 11.23 -13.79
CA HIS A 43 5.82 12.45 -14.55
C HIS A 43 6.60 13.44 -13.66
N ASN A 44 7.22 14.45 -14.28
CA ASN A 44 7.88 15.55 -13.56
C ASN A 44 8.86 15.09 -12.47
N VAL A 45 9.57 14.00 -12.73
CA VAL A 45 10.52 13.45 -11.77
C VAL A 45 11.67 14.42 -11.55
N SER A 46 11.88 14.83 -10.32
CA SER A 46 12.95 15.77 -9.90
C SER A 46 13.71 15.25 -8.69
N GLY A 47 14.91 15.80 -8.47
CA GLY A 47 15.80 15.36 -7.42
C GLY A 47 16.69 14.18 -7.82
N ASN A 48 17.26 13.51 -6.83
CA ASN A 48 18.17 12.39 -6.99
C ASN A 48 17.62 11.11 -6.35
N ILE A 49 18.39 10.03 -6.38
CA ILE A 49 17.97 8.74 -5.78
C ILE A 49 17.77 8.82 -4.26
N TRP A 50 18.38 9.79 -3.60
CA TRP A 50 18.35 9.94 -2.15
C TRP A 50 17.14 10.73 -1.68
N HIS A 51 16.82 11.80 -2.38
CA HIS A 51 15.67 12.65 -2.12
C HIS A 51 15.12 13.23 -3.42
N GLY A 52 13.84 13.20 -3.57
CA GLY A 52 13.19 13.70 -4.77
C GLY A 52 11.67 13.64 -4.69
N GLN A 53 11.08 14.06 -5.78
CA GLN A 53 9.64 14.06 -5.96
C GLN A 53 9.28 13.65 -7.39
N ALA A 54 8.09 13.10 -7.56
CA ALA A 54 7.50 12.80 -8.85
C ALA A 54 6.00 13.01 -8.79
N ASP A 55 5.42 13.44 -9.89
CA ASP A 55 3.98 13.39 -10.08
C ASP A 55 3.60 12.01 -10.63
N TRP A 56 2.48 11.48 -10.20
CA TRP A 56 1.97 10.23 -10.73
C TRP A 56 0.53 10.37 -11.23
N THR A 57 0.19 9.56 -12.22
CA THR A 57 -1.16 9.50 -12.78
C THR A 57 -1.57 8.05 -12.96
N ARG A 58 -2.77 7.68 -12.51
CA ARG A 58 -3.37 6.36 -12.73
C ARG A 58 -4.86 6.53 -13.03
N GLY A 59 -5.25 6.32 -14.28
CA GLY A 59 -6.61 6.62 -14.72
C GLY A 59 -6.95 8.09 -14.47
N ASN A 60 -8.00 8.36 -13.72
CA ASN A 60 -8.44 9.71 -13.37
C ASN A 60 -7.74 10.30 -12.14
N LEU A 61 -6.96 9.50 -11.41
CA LEU A 61 -6.22 9.97 -10.25
C LEU A 61 -4.90 10.60 -10.66
N LYS A 62 -4.60 11.71 -10.00
CA LYS A 62 -3.31 12.40 -10.07
C LYS A 62 -2.80 12.65 -8.66
N GLY A 63 -1.51 12.57 -8.48
CA GLY A 63 -0.92 12.80 -7.18
C GLY A 63 0.56 13.10 -7.26
N SER A 64 1.15 13.33 -6.10
CA SER A 64 2.58 13.49 -5.93
C SER A 64 3.14 12.42 -5.01
N LEU A 65 4.37 12.06 -5.26
CA LEU A 65 5.16 11.12 -4.49
C LEU A 65 6.46 11.82 -4.10
N ASN A 66 6.73 11.93 -2.80
CA ASN A 66 8.00 12.40 -2.28
C ASN A 66 8.74 11.22 -1.66
N TRP A 67 10.06 11.16 -1.84
CA TRP A 67 10.88 10.14 -1.19
C TRP A 67 12.14 10.74 -0.58
N ASN A 68 12.55 10.13 0.52
CA ASN A 68 13.82 10.38 1.18
C ASN A 68 14.45 9.03 1.56
N THR A 69 15.46 8.62 0.79
CA THR A 69 16.11 7.33 0.96
C THR A 69 16.93 7.29 2.26
N ARG A 70 16.91 6.16 2.93
CA ARG A 70 17.61 5.92 4.19
C ARG A 70 18.95 5.22 3.90
N PRO A 71 20.08 5.94 3.89
CA PRO A 71 21.38 5.38 3.48
C PRO A 71 21.83 4.20 4.35
N TRP A 72 21.45 4.20 5.63
CA TRP A 72 21.80 3.14 6.57
C TRP A 72 21.17 1.79 6.24
N ASP A 73 20.03 1.77 5.55
CA ASP A 73 19.39 0.53 5.11
C ASP A 73 20.23 -0.20 4.04
N LEU A 74 21.09 0.51 3.31
CA LEU A 74 22.01 -0.08 2.34
C LEU A 74 23.07 -0.99 3.00
N ILE A 75 23.50 -0.67 4.22
CA ILE A 75 24.44 -1.51 4.98
C ILE A 75 23.79 -2.87 5.27
N LEU A 76 22.47 -2.89 5.44
CA LEU A 76 21.68 -4.11 5.63
C LEU A 76 21.24 -4.75 4.30
N LEU A 77 21.82 -4.28 3.17
CA LEU A 77 21.47 -4.74 1.82
C LEU A 77 19.98 -4.58 1.50
N ARG A 78 19.38 -3.47 1.99
CA ARG A 78 18.00 -3.07 1.74
C ARG A 78 17.98 -1.66 1.17
N LEU A 79 17.09 -1.43 0.23
CA LEU A 79 16.75 -0.08 -0.22
C LEU A 79 15.54 0.35 0.62
N GLY A 80 15.71 1.35 1.47
CA GLY A 80 14.64 1.91 2.28
C GLY A 80 14.47 3.41 2.02
N ALA A 81 13.21 3.87 1.96
CA ALA A 81 12.90 5.28 1.82
C ALA A 81 11.68 5.65 2.66
N ASN A 82 11.74 6.82 3.29
CA ASN A 82 10.54 7.49 3.78
C ASN A 82 9.79 8.00 2.55
N VAL A 83 8.49 7.73 2.49
CA VAL A 83 7.66 8.03 1.34
C VAL A 83 6.43 8.78 1.80
N GLU A 84 6.09 9.85 1.08
CA GLU A 84 4.85 10.60 1.25
C GLU A 84 4.09 10.58 -0.07
N ILE A 85 2.81 10.21 -0.02
CA ILE A 85 1.92 10.13 -1.18
C ILE A 85 0.74 11.05 -0.96
N HIS A 86 0.50 11.91 -1.93
CA HIS A 86 -0.66 12.80 -1.95
C HIS A 86 -1.46 12.59 -3.22
N SER A 87 -2.81 12.52 -3.08
CA SER A 87 -3.75 12.48 -4.22
C SER A 87 -5.10 13.02 -3.78
N GLY A 88 -5.44 14.23 -4.19
CA GLY A 88 -6.64 14.89 -3.69
C GLY A 88 -6.62 14.98 -2.15
N ASN A 89 -7.63 14.41 -1.50
CA ASN A 89 -7.74 14.34 -0.04
C ASN A 89 -6.98 13.15 0.58
N THR A 90 -6.43 12.26 -0.23
CA THR A 90 -5.57 11.15 0.26
C THR A 90 -4.19 11.68 0.62
N LYS A 91 -3.75 11.35 1.82
CA LYS A 91 -2.41 11.67 2.34
C LYS A 91 -1.89 10.46 3.10
N LEU A 92 -0.79 9.91 2.64
CA LEU A 92 -0.15 8.74 3.24
C LEU A 92 1.32 9.04 3.46
N GLN A 93 1.86 8.61 4.59
CA GLN A 93 3.28 8.64 4.88
C GLN A 93 3.71 7.30 5.49
N GLY A 94 4.94 6.89 5.22
CA GLY A 94 5.45 5.63 5.74
C GLY A 94 6.85 5.34 5.24
N VAL A 95 7.35 4.17 5.58
CA VAL A 95 8.67 3.68 5.14
C VAL A 95 8.45 2.52 4.18
N MET A 96 8.89 2.67 2.95
CA MET A 96 8.92 1.59 1.97
C MET A 96 10.33 1.00 1.90
N GLY A 97 10.42 -0.33 1.82
CA GLY A 97 11.69 -1.02 1.68
C GLY A 97 11.64 -2.09 0.59
N TYR A 98 12.75 -2.24 -0.13
CA TYR A 98 12.96 -3.32 -1.08
C TYR A 98 14.23 -4.07 -0.70
N GLY A 99 14.12 -5.37 -0.51
CA GLY A 99 15.21 -6.20 -0.01
C GLY A 99 15.48 -7.43 -0.88
N PHE A 100 16.42 -8.25 -0.41
CA PHE A 100 16.81 -9.49 -1.06
C PHE A 100 15.61 -10.42 -1.33
N GLY A 101 15.65 -11.13 -2.46
CA GLY A 101 14.59 -12.04 -2.85
C GLY A 101 13.30 -11.32 -3.28
N LYS A 102 13.42 -10.09 -3.77
CA LYS A 102 12.29 -9.26 -4.23
C LYS A 102 11.27 -8.98 -3.14
N SER A 103 11.71 -8.95 -1.87
CA SER A 103 10.82 -8.63 -0.76
C SER A 103 10.50 -7.13 -0.72
N ILE A 104 9.23 -6.81 -0.59
CA ILE A 104 8.73 -5.45 -0.38
C ILE A 104 8.29 -5.34 1.08
N SER A 105 8.64 -4.27 1.75
CA SER A 105 8.16 -3.97 3.10
C SER A 105 7.56 -2.58 3.17
N ILE A 106 6.47 -2.48 3.91
CA ILE A 106 5.87 -1.21 4.30
C ILE A 106 5.90 -1.18 5.83
N LYS A 107 6.27 -0.06 6.40
CA LYS A 107 6.34 0.15 7.85
C LYS A 107 5.83 1.53 8.21
N ASN A 108 5.18 1.62 9.36
CA ASN A 108 4.68 2.88 9.92
C ASN A 108 3.87 3.66 8.87
N LEU A 109 3.02 2.95 8.10
CA LEU A 109 2.15 3.62 7.14
C LEU A 109 0.98 4.24 7.89
N GLU A 110 0.90 5.55 7.81
CA GLU A 110 -0.08 6.38 8.48
C GLU A 110 -0.73 7.34 7.50
N GLY A 111 -1.90 7.85 7.88
CA GLY A 111 -2.60 8.86 7.11
C GLY A 111 -4.02 8.48 6.77
N GLN A 112 -4.53 9.03 5.68
CA GLN A 112 -5.90 8.79 5.24
C GLN A 112 -5.99 8.46 3.76
N ILE A 113 -6.91 7.56 3.41
CA ILE A 113 -7.29 7.25 2.03
C ILE A 113 -8.69 7.80 1.78
N ALA A 114 -8.78 8.72 0.86
CA ALA A 114 -10.05 9.34 0.49
C ALA A 114 -10.91 8.40 -0.39
N PRO A 115 -12.25 8.53 -0.36
CA PRO A 115 -13.16 7.68 -1.12
C PRO A 115 -12.90 7.68 -2.63
N GLU A 116 -12.48 8.81 -3.20
CA GLU A 116 -12.14 8.93 -4.62
C GLU A 116 -10.93 8.06 -5.00
N THR A 117 -9.98 7.90 -4.08
CA THR A 117 -8.83 7.01 -4.27
C THR A 117 -9.25 5.55 -4.15
N LEU A 118 -10.09 5.20 -3.18
CA LEU A 118 -10.62 3.84 -3.02
C LEU A 118 -11.39 3.38 -4.26
N LYS A 119 -12.21 4.24 -4.86
CA LYS A 119 -12.96 3.95 -6.10
C LYS A 119 -12.07 3.60 -7.29
N SER A 120 -10.83 4.07 -7.31
CA SER A 120 -9.91 3.75 -8.38
C SER A 120 -9.25 2.36 -8.25
N PHE A 121 -9.25 1.78 -7.05
CA PHE A 121 -8.72 0.45 -6.81
C PHE A 121 -9.76 -0.66 -7.02
N ALA A 122 -10.99 -0.37 -6.65
CA ALA A 122 -12.08 -1.30 -6.82
C ALA A 122 -13.35 -0.53 -7.20
N ASP A 123 -14.05 -1.03 -8.21
CA ASP A 123 -15.30 -0.43 -8.72
C ASP A 123 -16.48 -0.77 -7.78
N TRP A 124 -16.24 -0.56 -6.49
CA TRP A 124 -17.25 -0.73 -5.45
C TRP A 124 -17.86 0.62 -5.09
N GLN A 125 -19.03 0.54 -4.53
CA GLN A 125 -19.63 1.70 -3.87
C GLN A 125 -18.94 1.91 -2.53
N TRP A 126 -18.26 3.04 -2.38
CA TRP A 126 -17.57 3.42 -1.15
C TRP A 126 -18.34 4.54 -0.47
N PRO A 127 -18.57 4.47 0.84
CA PRO A 127 -19.10 5.61 1.61
C PRO A 127 -18.20 6.83 1.50
N THR A 128 -18.79 8.00 1.78
CA THR A 128 -18.14 9.30 1.57
C THR A 128 -16.99 9.61 2.53
N ASN A 129 -16.84 8.84 3.61
CA ASN A 129 -15.80 9.07 4.60
C ASN A 129 -14.49 8.37 4.24
N ALA A 130 -13.36 9.02 4.57
CA ALA A 130 -12.04 8.47 4.37
C ALA A 130 -11.73 7.33 5.36
N ILE A 131 -10.84 6.43 4.95
CA ILE A 131 -10.25 5.42 5.83
C ILE A 131 -8.98 6.02 6.43
N GLN A 132 -8.87 6.02 7.77
CA GLN A 132 -7.67 6.39 8.51
C GLN A 132 -6.80 5.16 8.72
N LEU A 133 -5.50 5.30 8.51
CA LEU A 133 -4.50 4.26 8.73
C LEU A 133 -3.61 4.67 9.91
N ASN A 134 -3.37 3.72 10.83
CA ASN A 134 -2.52 3.90 12.00
C ASN A 134 -1.51 2.77 12.06
N ASP A 135 -0.24 3.11 11.94
CA ASP A 135 0.92 2.19 12.05
C ASP A 135 0.75 0.88 11.27
N VAL A 136 0.24 0.98 10.04
CA VAL A 136 0.07 -0.18 9.17
C VAL A 136 1.44 -0.62 8.65
N GLN A 137 1.76 -1.89 8.87
CA GLN A 137 3.00 -2.48 8.40
C GLN A 137 2.78 -3.90 7.88
N PHE A 138 3.57 -4.28 6.90
CA PHE A 138 3.67 -5.64 6.40
C PHE A 138 4.92 -5.84 5.54
N LYS A 139 5.33 -7.09 5.39
CA LYS A 139 6.37 -7.50 4.47
C LYS A 139 5.78 -8.55 3.54
N TYR A 140 5.93 -8.32 2.24
CA TYR A 140 5.52 -9.26 1.21
C TYR A 140 6.76 -9.83 0.49
N LYS A 141 6.77 -11.12 0.27
CA LYS A 141 7.78 -11.79 -0.54
C LYS A 141 7.08 -12.74 -1.52
N PRO A 142 7.34 -12.63 -2.83
CA PRO A 142 6.76 -13.54 -3.81
C PRO A 142 6.97 -15.00 -3.38
N GLN A 143 5.95 -15.85 -3.56
CA GLN A 143 5.91 -17.27 -3.19
C GLN A 143 5.89 -17.58 -1.68
N GLN A 144 6.27 -16.67 -0.80
CA GLN A 144 6.17 -16.82 0.65
C GLN A 144 4.98 -16.05 1.26
N GLY A 145 4.46 -15.05 0.52
CA GLY A 145 3.35 -14.24 0.95
C GLY A 145 3.72 -13.14 1.95
N PHE A 146 2.80 -12.87 2.86
CA PHE A 146 2.85 -11.79 3.83
C PHE A 146 3.42 -12.25 5.17
N SER A 147 4.10 -11.35 5.85
CA SER A 147 4.67 -11.55 7.19
C SER A 147 4.88 -10.21 7.88
N GLN A 148 5.04 -10.23 9.20
CA GLN A 148 5.23 -9.03 10.01
C GLN A 148 4.11 -8.00 9.79
N SER A 149 2.88 -8.49 9.64
CA SER A 149 1.72 -7.66 9.37
C SER A 149 1.06 -7.26 10.66
N SER A 150 0.88 -5.96 10.84
CA SER A 150 0.11 -5.38 11.94
C SER A 150 -0.35 -3.97 11.57
N GLY A 151 -1.18 -3.38 12.40
CA GLY A 151 -1.70 -2.02 12.24
C GLY A 151 -3.20 -1.98 12.27
N GLU A 152 -3.73 -0.78 12.30
CA GLU A 152 -5.15 -0.52 12.42
C GLU A 152 -5.63 0.41 11.32
N MET A 153 -6.86 0.19 10.88
CA MET A 153 -7.57 1.09 9.99
C MET A 153 -8.92 1.44 10.61
N GLN A 154 -9.30 2.69 10.54
CA GLN A 154 -10.55 3.19 11.08
C GLN A 154 -11.39 3.83 9.98
N TRP A 155 -12.66 3.53 9.97
CA TRP A 155 -13.60 4.08 9.03
C TRP A 155 -14.84 4.56 9.77
N ALA A 156 -15.20 5.82 9.59
CA ALA A 156 -16.38 6.40 10.26
C ALA A 156 -17.71 5.86 9.69
N GLY A 157 -17.67 5.06 8.63
CA GLY A 157 -18.86 4.56 7.98
C GLY A 157 -19.59 5.64 7.18
N GLY A 158 -20.92 5.52 7.08
CA GLY A 158 -21.76 6.48 6.37
C GLY A 158 -22.81 5.83 5.51
N ASP A 159 -23.63 6.66 4.87
CA ASP A 159 -24.68 6.18 3.98
C ASP A 159 -24.10 5.73 2.65
N LEU A 160 -24.50 4.56 2.21
CA LEU A 160 -24.14 3.95 0.96
C LEU A 160 -25.39 3.66 0.15
N SER A 161 -25.43 4.10 -1.12
CA SER A 161 -26.49 3.77 -2.06
C SER A 161 -25.91 2.94 -3.19
N PHE A 162 -26.55 1.83 -3.52
CA PHE A 162 -26.12 0.92 -4.57
C PHE A 162 -27.31 0.38 -5.35
N SER A 163 -27.08 -0.05 -6.58
CA SER A 163 -28.11 -0.71 -7.40
C SER A 163 -28.03 -2.20 -7.23
N PHE A 164 -29.12 -2.82 -6.83
CA PHE A 164 -29.27 -4.27 -6.74
C PHE A 164 -30.56 -4.70 -7.43
N ALA A 165 -30.49 -5.65 -8.36
CA ALA A 165 -31.64 -6.15 -9.11
C ALA A 165 -32.53 -5.03 -9.69
N GLN A 166 -31.93 -4.00 -10.28
CA GLN A 166 -32.58 -2.82 -10.87
C GLN A 166 -33.32 -1.91 -9.86
N ARG A 167 -33.08 -2.09 -8.57
CA ARG A 167 -33.59 -1.21 -7.52
C ARG A 167 -32.43 -0.43 -6.90
N GLN A 168 -32.72 0.81 -6.50
CA GLN A 168 -31.80 1.56 -5.65
C GLN A 168 -32.01 1.11 -4.21
N GLU A 169 -30.96 0.56 -3.63
CA GLU A 169 -30.89 0.14 -2.24
C GLU A 169 -29.98 1.10 -1.47
N SER A 170 -30.24 1.26 -0.20
CA SER A 170 -29.38 2.04 0.68
C SER A 170 -29.07 1.27 1.96
N MET A 171 -27.89 1.50 2.50
CA MET A 171 -27.49 1.00 3.81
C MET A 171 -26.71 2.07 4.55
N ASN A 172 -26.89 2.13 5.86
CA ASN A 172 -26.01 2.90 6.72
C ASN A 172 -24.89 1.97 7.21
N VAL A 173 -23.68 2.21 6.72
CA VAL A 173 -22.50 1.45 7.15
C VAL A 173 -22.03 2.00 8.48
N PRO A 174 -21.97 1.20 9.55
CA PRO A 174 -21.52 1.68 10.85
C PRO A 174 -20.04 2.04 10.84
N ALA A 175 -19.60 2.78 11.83
CA ALA A 175 -18.19 2.99 12.05
C ALA A 175 -17.48 1.65 12.34
N MET A 176 -16.34 1.42 11.70
CA MET A 176 -15.63 0.15 11.74
C MET A 176 -14.16 0.35 12.10
N LEU A 177 -13.63 -0.64 12.79
CA LEU A 177 -12.21 -0.81 13.08
C LEU A 177 -11.73 -2.08 12.40
N ALA A 178 -10.65 -1.98 11.66
CA ALA A 178 -10.00 -3.10 11.00
C ALA A 178 -8.60 -3.31 11.57
N GLN A 179 -8.27 -4.54 11.92
CA GLN A 179 -6.95 -4.94 12.41
C GLN A 179 -6.26 -5.84 11.40
N LEU A 180 -5.02 -5.51 11.08
CA LEU A 180 -4.16 -6.31 10.21
C LEU A 180 -3.37 -7.33 11.01
N LYS A 181 -3.26 -8.53 10.44
CA LYS A 181 -2.38 -9.59 10.92
C LYS A 181 -1.93 -10.48 9.76
N ASP A 182 -0.84 -11.18 9.91
CA ASP A 182 -0.50 -12.27 8.99
C ASP A 182 -0.96 -13.61 9.56
N ASP A 183 -1.42 -14.46 8.67
CA ASP A 183 -1.83 -15.82 8.95
C ASP A 183 -1.34 -16.76 7.83
N ASN A 184 -0.33 -17.59 8.14
CA ASN A 184 0.21 -18.57 7.19
C ASN A 184 0.59 -18.00 5.81
N GLY A 185 1.19 -16.81 5.78
CA GLY A 185 1.57 -16.12 4.55
C GLY A 185 0.46 -15.30 3.89
N LYS A 186 -0.74 -15.25 4.46
CA LYS A 186 -1.84 -14.38 4.05
C LYS A 186 -1.83 -13.10 4.87
N LEU A 187 -2.25 -12.00 4.26
CA LEU A 187 -2.56 -10.77 4.99
C LEU A 187 -4.05 -10.81 5.33
N SER A 188 -4.38 -10.94 6.60
CA SER A 188 -5.76 -10.98 7.09
C SER A 188 -6.14 -9.63 7.73
N ILE A 189 -7.32 -9.16 7.42
CA ILE A 189 -7.90 -7.91 7.93
C ILE A 189 -9.25 -8.26 8.56
N ASP A 190 -9.29 -8.25 9.89
CA ASP A 190 -10.49 -8.52 10.68
C ASP A 190 -11.21 -7.20 10.97
N VAL A 191 -12.41 -7.04 10.44
CA VAL A 191 -13.19 -5.80 10.52
C VAL A 191 -14.33 -5.96 11.51
N ARG A 192 -14.40 -5.05 12.47
CA ARG A 192 -15.39 -5.02 13.55
C ARG A 192 -16.04 -3.66 13.64
N ASP A 193 -17.23 -3.63 14.23
CA ASP A 193 -17.88 -2.38 14.61
C ASP A 193 -17.30 -1.82 15.93
N GLN A 194 -17.84 -0.70 16.39
CA GLN A 194 -17.45 -0.06 17.66
C GLN A 194 -17.76 -0.91 18.91
N ARG A 195 -18.60 -1.95 18.78
CA ARG A 195 -18.92 -2.91 19.84
C ARG A 195 -18.09 -4.19 19.76
N GLU A 196 -17.00 -4.17 18.97
CA GLU A 196 -16.14 -5.32 18.69
C GLU A 196 -16.86 -6.50 18.02
N GLN A 197 -18.02 -6.26 17.43
CA GLN A 197 -18.80 -7.29 16.74
C GLN A 197 -18.27 -7.48 15.34
N LYS A 198 -18.17 -8.74 14.92
CA LYS A 198 -17.61 -9.14 13.63
C LYS A 198 -18.49 -8.64 12.48
N MET A 199 -17.90 -7.89 11.55
CA MET A 199 -18.58 -7.36 10.38
C MET A 199 -18.14 -8.05 9.09
N MET A 200 -16.84 -8.11 8.85
CA MET A 200 -16.29 -8.78 7.67
C MET A 200 -14.85 -9.26 7.95
N ASN A 201 -14.38 -10.11 7.09
CA ASN A 201 -12.97 -10.48 7.02
C ASN A 201 -12.50 -10.34 5.57
N LEU A 202 -11.34 -9.71 5.40
CA LEU A 202 -10.67 -9.62 4.12
C LEU A 202 -9.36 -10.38 4.26
N SER A 203 -9.02 -11.21 3.28
CA SER A 203 -7.72 -11.85 3.25
C SER A 203 -7.08 -11.74 1.89
N LEU A 204 -5.82 -11.35 1.87
CA LEU A 204 -5.02 -11.27 0.66
C LEU A 204 -4.04 -12.43 0.65
N GLU A 205 -4.21 -13.28 -0.33
CA GLU A 205 -3.40 -14.48 -0.54
C GLU A 205 -2.00 -14.14 -1.09
N PRO A 206 -1.03 -15.05 -1.01
CA PRO A 206 0.30 -14.86 -1.60
C PRO A 206 0.31 -14.60 -3.10
N ASP A 207 -0.71 -15.07 -3.82
CA ASP A 207 -0.95 -14.86 -5.26
C ASP A 207 -1.68 -13.55 -5.56
N LEU A 208 -1.89 -12.70 -4.54
CA LEU A 208 -2.62 -11.43 -4.61
C LEU A 208 -4.11 -11.57 -4.97
N MET A 209 -4.70 -12.72 -4.70
CA MET A 209 -6.15 -12.89 -4.71
C MET A 209 -6.72 -12.37 -3.39
N LEU A 210 -7.72 -11.51 -3.50
CA LEU A 210 -8.47 -10.95 -2.38
C LEU A 210 -9.73 -11.77 -2.13
N ASP A 211 -9.82 -12.37 -0.95
CA ASP A 211 -11.03 -12.99 -0.44
C ASP A 211 -11.76 -12.01 0.48
N VAL A 212 -13.04 -11.80 0.23
CA VAL A 212 -13.92 -10.93 1.02
C VAL A 212 -15.04 -11.79 1.60
N GLN A 213 -15.17 -11.81 2.91
CA GLN A 213 -16.20 -12.52 3.62
C GLN A 213 -17.05 -11.56 4.46
N LEU A 214 -18.36 -11.53 4.21
CA LEU A 214 -19.31 -10.66 4.91
C LEU A 214 -20.16 -11.48 5.87
N THR A 215 -20.30 -11.00 7.11
CA THR A 215 -21.19 -11.62 8.10
C THR A 215 -22.64 -11.26 7.83
N GLN A 216 -23.55 -12.05 8.37
CA GLN A 216 -24.97 -11.71 8.39
C GLN A 216 -25.23 -10.38 9.09
N ARG A 217 -24.51 -10.09 10.19
CA ARG A 217 -24.60 -8.82 10.92
C ARG A 217 -24.34 -7.62 10.01
N PHE A 218 -23.30 -7.69 9.18
CA PHE A 218 -23.01 -6.62 8.23
C PHE A 218 -24.15 -6.42 7.23
N LEU A 219 -24.69 -7.52 6.68
CA LEU A 219 -25.75 -7.46 5.69
C LEU A 219 -27.11 -7.01 6.26
N MET A 220 -27.32 -7.15 7.55
CA MET A 220 -28.55 -6.63 8.21
C MET A 220 -28.63 -5.09 8.21
N ASN A 221 -27.56 -4.40 7.85
CA ASN A 221 -27.64 -2.94 7.59
C ASN A 221 -28.29 -2.62 6.23
N VAL A 222 -28.49 -3.61 5.36
CA VAL A 222 -29.23 -3.47 4.10
C VAL A 222 -30.72 -3.66 4.37
N ALA A 223 -31.53 -2.64 4.05
CA ALA A 223 -32.97 -2.63 4.40
C ALA A 223 -33.76 -3.81 3.82
N SER A 224 -33.35 -4.34 2.66
CA SER A 224 -34.03 -5.46 1.98
C SER A 224 -33.51 -6.85 2.35
N TYR A 225 -32.52 -6.94 3.26
CA TYR A 225 -31.92 -8.23 3.60
C TYR A 225 -32.65 -8.92 4.75
N GLU A 226 -33.15 -10.13 4.48
CA GLU A 226 -33.88 -10.98 5.45
C GLU A 226 -33.14 -12.33 5.66
N GLY A 227 -31.92 -12.27 6.21
CA GLY A 227 -31.16 -13.48 6.52
C GLY A 227 -31.59 -14.14 7.85
N LYS A 228 -31.44 -15.47 7.95
CA LYS A 228 -31.78 -16.27 9.13
C LYS A 228 -30.58 -16.99 9.78
N ALA A 229 -29.37 -16.75 9.31
CA ALA A 229 -28.15 -17.33 9.87
C ALA A 229 -27.79 -16.70 11.22
N GLY A 230 -26.78 -17.22 11.93
CA GLY A 230 -26.23 -16.54 13.09
C GLY A 230 -25.55 -15.23 12.71
N LEU A 231 -25.64 -14.22 13.54
CA LEU A 231 -25.14 -12.85 13.22
C LEU A 231 -23.67 -12.83 12.81
N ASP A 232 -22.82 -13.64 13.43
CA ASP A 232 -21.37 -13.69 13.15
C ASP A 232 -21.01 -14.73 12.07
N THR A 233 -22.01 -15.36 11.44
CA THR A 233 -21.81 -16.32 10.34
C THR A 233 -21.49 -15.55 9.06
N TYR A 234 -20.44 -15.97 8.35
CA TYR A 234 -20.17 -15.48 7.01
C TYR A 234 -21.18 -16.07 6.02
N VAL A 235 -21.92 -15.19 5.35
CA VAL A 235 -23.01 -15.58 4.43
C VAL A 235 -22.73 -15.21 2.98
N ILE A 236 -21.77 -14.32 2.77
CA ILE A 236 -21.23 -13.99 1.45
C ILE A 236 -19.71 -14.19 1.48
N SER A 237 -19.20 -14.85 0.45
CA SER A 237 -17.78 -14.98 0.17
C SER A 237 -17.53 -14.67 -1.29
N SER A 238 -16.57 -13.80 -1.57
CA SER A 238 -16.18 -13.42 -2.93
C SER A 238 -14.67 -13.45 -3.04
N ARG A 239 -14.16 -14.03 -4.13
CA ARG A 239 -12.72 -14.07 -4.44
C ARG A 239 -12.44 -13.36 -5.75
N GLN A 240 -11.51 -12.43 -5.73
CA GLN A 240 -11.17 -11.63 -6.91
C GLN A 240 -9.68 -11.21 -6.89
N PRO A 241 -9.06 -10.97 -8.06
CA PRO A 241 -7.71 -10.43 -8.09
C PRO A 241 -7.70 -9.00 -7.53
N LEU A 242 -6.73 -8.68 -6.66
CA LEU A 242 -6.57 -7.33 -6.10
C LEU A 242 -6.29 -6.28 -7.20
N LEU A 243 -5.59 -6.68 -8.25
CA LEU A 243 -5.23 -5.83 -9.39
C LEU A 243 -5.99 -6.31 -10.63
N SER A 244 -7.31 -6.09 -10.67
CA SER A 244 -8.09 -6.25 -11.88
C SER A 244 -7.81 -5.06 -12.80
N GLY A 245 -7.20 -5.31 -13.98
CA GLY A 245 -7.02 -4.31 -15.04
C GLY A 245 -5.59 -3.82 -15.29
N VAL A 246 -4.58 -4.55 -14.87
CA VAL A 246 -3.19 -4.39 -15.37
C VAL A 246 -2.94 -5.50 -16.38
N ASN A 247 -3.44 -5.31 -17.59
CA ASN A 247 -2.98 -5.98 -18.81
C ASN A 247 -2.24 -4.97 -19.69
#